data_60c8a9418fd769d0cfb005afb31c6aa1
#
_entry.id   60c8a9418fd769d0cfb005afb31c6aa1
#
_cell.length_a   1.000
_cell.length_b   1.000
_cell.length_c   1.000
_cell.angle_alpha   90.00
_cell.angle_beta   90.00
_cell.angle_gamma   90.00
#
_symmetry.space_group_name_H-M   'P 1'
#
loop_
_entity.id
_entity.type
_entity.pdbx_description
1 polymer ?
#
loop_
_entity_poly.entity_id
_entity_poly.type
_entity_poly.pdbx_seq_one_letter_code
_entity_poly.pdbx_strand_id
1 'polypeptide(L)'
;MSAIASGIGWHLVGAASAASFYAPLSKVKKWSWETTWALAGLFSWILLPWFVTSLLIEDFASFYSVVDSKAFWGMFLFGAMWGVGNVNYGLTMRYLGMSLGIGIAIGVTLVVGTLMPPILRGEFGTLIGTSSGQITLLGVLVALVGIGIVTWAGHQKEQSLGTATKEFNLRKGLGLAVMCGIFSSGFAFGLEAAAPIKQASLALGIDPLYAMLPSYGIIMGGGAIVNMAFCFIRLATRPELSLRKDLAQPLPSLLINGLLAATGGIMWYLQFFFYAWGEASIPEHLSFVNWMLHMSGYVLCGGIVGLLMAEWKGVGMRPVRILCIGMLVIVGAANLVGMGMA
;
A
#
# COMPACT_ATOMS: atom_id res chain seq x y z
N MET A 1 -22.29 -8.34 12.83
CA MET A 1 -21.46 -8.79 11.67
C MET A 1 -20.50 -9.86 12.17
N SER A 2 -20.19 -10.89 11.38
CA SER A 2 -19.11 -11.81 11.77
C SER A 2 -17.78 -11.06 11.84
N ALA A 3 -16.83 -11.53 12.68
CA ALA A 3 -15.48 -10.93 12.77
C ALA A 3 -14.81 -10.82 11.40
N ILE A 4 -14.97 -11.85 10.56
CA ILE A 4 -14.44 -11.89 9.18
C ILE A 4 -15.02 -10.75 8.33
N ALA A 5 -16.35 -10.52 8.39
CA ALA A 5 -16.97 -9.43 7.64
C ALA A 5 -16.46 -8.06 8.10
N SER A 6 -16.23 -7.89 9.42
CA SER A 6 -15.58 -6.68 9.95
C SER A 6 -14.15 -6.52 9.44
N GLY A 7 -13.36 -7.61 9.41
CA GLY A 7 -12.00 -7.60 8.89
C GLY A 7 -11.94 -7.17 7.43
N ILE A 8 -12.76 -7.77 6.57
CA ILE A 8 -12.89 -7.38 5.16
C ILE A 8 -13.30 -5.90 5.05
N GLY A 9 -14.26 -5.47 5.85
CA GLY A 9 -14.72 -4.08 5.89
C GLY A 9 -13.60 -3.08 6.22
N TRP A 10 -12.77 -3.37 7.24
CA TRP A 10 -11.66 -2.52 7.60
C TRP A 10 -10.56 -2.48 6.54
N HIS A 11 -10.27 -3.61 5.89
CA HIS A 11 -9.37 -3.61 4.73
C HIS A 11 -9.88 -2.74 3.59
N LEU A 12 -11.19 -2.72 3.32
CA LEU A 12 -11.78 -1.84 2.31
C LEU A 12 -11.70 -0.36 2.71
N VAL A 13 -11.92 -0.02 3.98
CA VAL A 13 -11.75 1.37 4.47
C VAL A 13 -10.29 1.82 4.30
N GLY A 14 -9.33 0.99 4.71
CA GLY A 14 -7.91 1.26 4.50
C GLY A 14 -7.55 1.40 3.01
N ALA A 15 -8.07 0.51 2.19
CA ALA A 15 -7.87 0.54 0.74
C ALA A 15 -8.48 1.78 0.08
N ALA A 16 -9.64 2.25 0.54
CA ALA A 16 -10.23 3.51 0.08
C ALA A 16 -9.37 4.72 0.45
N SER A 17 -8.79 4.74 1.65
CA SER A 17 -7.84 5.76 2.08
C SER A 17 -6.59 5.75 1.19
N ALA A 18 -6.02 4.55 0.93
CA ALA A 18 -4.91 4.36 0.01
C ALA A 18 -5.21 4.83 -1.41
N ALA A 19 -6.38 4.52 -1.95
CA ALA A 19 -6.76 4.92 -3.30
C ALA A 19 -6.98 6.42 -3.45
N SER A 20 -7.32 7.11 -2.37
CA SER A 20 -7.69 8.53 -2.37
C SER A 20 -6.55 9.49 -2.00
N PHE A 21 -5.43 8.99 -1.43
CA PHE A 21 -4.36 9.83 -0.89
C PHE A 21 -3.73 10.78 -1.91
N TYR A 22 -3.71 10.37 -3.19
CA TYR A 22 -3.13 11.18 -4.25
C TYR A 22 -4.02 12.36 -4.67
N ALA A 23 -5.31 12.33 -4.37
CA ALA A 23 -6.25 13.39 -4.74
C ALA A 23 -5.85 14.78 -4.16
N PRO A 24 -5.52 14.94 -2.87
CA PRO A 24 -4.99 16.20 -2.36
C PRO A 24 -3.59 16.51 -2.93
N LEU A 25 -2.70 15.52 -3.09
CA LEU A 25 -1.35 15.74 -3.62
C LEU A 25 -1.38 16.31 -5.04
N SER A 26 -2.30 15.86 -5.88
CA SER A 26 -2.45 16.33 -7.27
C SER A 26 -2.87 17.80 -7.38
N LYS A 27 -3.34 18.40 -6.28
CA LYS A 27 -3.74 19.82 -6.21
C LYS A 27 -2.62 20.73 -5.72
N VAL A 28 -1.50 20.19 -5.26
CA VAL A 28 -0.31 20.97 -4.89
C VAL A 28 0.23 21.68 -6.14
N LYS A 29 0.51 22.97 -6.02
CA LYS A 29 0.92 23.82 -7.15
C LYS A 29 2.31 24.39 -6.93
N LYS A 30 3.11 24.47 -8.00
CA LYS A 30 4.44 25.10 -8.02
C LYS A 30 5.48 24.46 -7.09
N TRP A 31 5.20 23.36 -6.44
CA TRP A 31 6.17 22.55 -5.75
C TRP A 31 6.65 21.41 -6.65
N SER A 32 7.90 21.03 -6.51
CA SER A 32 8.40 19.80 -7.09
C SER A 32 7.67 18.59 -6.47
N TRP A 33 7.61 17.50 -7.22
CA TRP A 33 7.05 16.25 -6.69
C TRP A 33 7.83 15.78 -5.46
N GLU A 34 9.14 15.94 -5.47
CA GLU A 34 10.04 15.54 -4.39
C GLU A 34 9.74 16.29 -3.08
N THR A 35 9.50 17.57 -3.13
CA THR A 35 9.13 18.38 -1.96
C THR A 35 7.76 17.94 -1.42
N THR A 36 6.78 17.76 -2.32
CA THR A 36 5.44 17.31 -1.96
C THR A 36 5.47 15.91 -1.33
N TRP A 37 6.22 14.98 -1.95
CA TRP A 37 6.35 13.60 -1.49
C TRP A 37 7.08 13.50 -0.15
N ALA A 38 8.16 14.27 0.03
CA ALA A 38 8.90 14.31 1.28
C ALA A 38 8.02 14.83 2.44
N LEU A 39 7.24 15.89 2.22
CA LEU A 39 6.35 16.41 3.26
C LEU A 39 5.20 15.43 3.57
N ALA A 40 4.58 14.85 2.56
CA ALA A 40 3.57 13.81 2.76
C ALA A 40 4.14 12.60 3.53
N GLY A 41 5.36 12.18 3.15
CA GLY A 41 6.08 11.10 3.81
C GLY A 41 6.48 11.42 5.26
N LEU A 42 6.82 12.66 5.57
CA LEU A 42 7.08 13.10 6.94
C LEU A 42 5.86 12.83 7.83
N PHE A 43 4.66 13.19 7.37
CA PHE A 43 3.43 12.90 8.11
C PHE A 43 3.12 11.40 8.15
N SER A 44 3.19 10.73 7.01
CA SER A 44 2.77 9.34 6.86
C SER A 44 3.71 8.34 7.56
N TRP A 45 5.04 8.52 7.39
CA TRP A 45 6.02 7.48 7.75
C TRP A 45 6.78 7.79 9.03
N ILE A 46 6.72 9.04 9.51
CA ILE A 46 7.46 9.46 10.70
C ILE A 46 6.51 9.99 11.77
N LEU A 47 5.79 11.09 11.50
CA LEU A 47 5.03 11.75 12.56
C LEU A 47 3.86 10.91 13.07
N LEU A 48 3.00 10.42 12.18
CA LEU A 48 1.79 9.69 12.59
C LEU A 48 2.08 8.33 13.24
N PRO A 49 2.99 7.47 12.71
CA PRO A 49 3.29 6.22 13.38
C PRO A 49 3.77 6.41 14.81
N TRP A 50 4.69 7.36 15.04
CA TRP A 50 5.21 7.64 16.37
C TRP A 50 4.21 8.38 17.26
N PHE A 51 3.40 9.28 16.70
CA PHE A 51 2.32 9.94 17.44
C PHE A 51 1.28 8.91 17.92
N VAL A 52 0.81 8.03 17.06
CA VAL A 52 -0.15 6.98 17.45
C VAL A 52 0.46 6.04 18.47
N THR A 53 1.74 5.66 18.30
CA THR A 53 2.45 4.86 19.30
C THR A 53 2.50 5.55 20.66
N SER A 54 2.75 6.88 20.70
CA SER A 54 2.80 7.63 21.95
C SER A 54 1.48 7.74 22.69
N LEU A 55 0.37 7.52 22.01
CA LEU A 55 -0.96 7.44 22.63
C LEU A 55 -1.23 6.06 23.26
N LEU A 56 -0.49 5.03 22.86
CA LEU A 56 -0.67 3.64 23.29
C LEU A 56 0.37 3.20 24.31
N ILE A 57 1.57 3.75 24.25
CA ILE A 57 2.74 3.35 25.03
C ILE A 57 3.25 4.55 25.82
N GLU A 58 3.21 4.46 27.15
CA GLU A 58 3.73 5.50 28.05
C GLU A 58 5.26 5.45 28.17
N ASP A 59 5.82 4.25 28.34
CA ASP A 59 7.27 4.03 28.48
C ASP A 59 7.84 3.33 27.23
N PHE A 60 8.30 4.13 26.29
CA PHE A 60 8.93 3.65 25.06
C PHE A 60 10.17 2.80 25.31
N ALA A 61 11.03 3.22 26.26
CA ALA A 61 12.29 2.54 26.52
C ALA A 61 12.05 1.12 27.04
N SER A 62 11.16 0.98 28.00
CA SER A 62 10.76 -0.32 28.53
C SER A 62 10.07 -1.18 27.47
N PHE A 63 9.12 -0.60 26.74
CA PHE A 63 8.36 -1.32 25.71
C PHE A 63 9.27 -1.89 24.60
N TYR A 64 10.14 -1.06 24.03
CA TYR A 64 11.01 -1.53 22.94
C TYR A 64 12.23 -2.33 23.42
N SER A 65 12.54 -2.36 24.72
CA SER A 65 13.62 -3.18 25.28
C SER A 65 13.38 -4.69 25.12
N VAL A 66 12.12 -5.13 25.00
CA VAL A 66 11.77 -6.54 24.77
C VAL A 66 11.91 -6.97 23.31
N VAL A 67 12.09 -6.01 22.40
CA VAL A 67 12.26 -6.28 20.98
C VAL A 67 13.70 -6.69 20.71
N ASP A 68 13.91 -7.95 20.34
CA ASP A 68 15.26 -8.42 20.02
C ASP A 68 15.80 -7.75 18.74
N SER A 69 17.13 -7.79 18.60
CA SER A 69 17.81 -7.17 17.46
C SER A 69 17.36 -7.76 16.11
N LYS A 70 17.02 -9.04 16.06
CA LYS A 70 16.55 -9.70 14.81
C LYS A 70 15.20 -9.18 14.39
N ALA A 71 14.26 -9.03 15.33
CA ALA A 71 12.93 -8.47 15.04
C ALA A 71 13.05 -7.00 14.63
N PHE A 72 13.84 -6.18 15.34
CA PHE A 72 14.07 -4.78 15.01
C PHE A 72 14.63 -4.63 13.58
N TRP A 73 15.73 -5.28 13.28
CA TRP A 73 16.36 -5.19 11.96
C TRP A 73 15.49 -5.84 10.87
N GLY A 74 14.73 -6.89 11.19
CA GLY A 74 13.74 -7.47 10.28
C GLY A 74 12.71 -6.43 9.86
N MET A 75 12.03 -5.79 10.80
CA MET A 75 11.07 -4.72 10.54
C MET A 75 11.68 -3.57 9.74
N PHE A 76 12.84 -3.07 10.17
CA PHE A 76 13.50 -1.91 9.57
C PHE A 76 13.98 -2.20 8.14
N LEU A 77 14.67 -3.32 7.92
CA LEU A 77 15.22 -3.69 6.60
C LEU A 77 14.12 -4.05 5.60
N PHE A 78 13.09 -4.77 6.04
CA PHE A 78 11.93 -5.01 5.18
C PHE A 78 11.14 -3.73 4.89
N GLY A 79 11.09 -2.80 5.84
CA GLY A 79 10.59 -1.45 5.62
C GLY A 79 11.42 -0.68 4.59
N ALA A 80 12.75 -0.75 4.67
CA ALA A 80 13.65 -0.15 3.68
C ALA A 80 13.49 -0.81 2.29
N MET A 81 13.33 -2.13 2.24
CA MET A 81 13.00 -2.87 1.02
C MET A 81 11.71 -2.31 0.38
N TRP A 82 10.64 -2.17 1.17
CA TRP A 82 9.41 -1.53 0.71
C TRP A 82 9.64 -0.10 0.19
N GLY A 83 10.50 0.68 0.85
CA GLY A 83 10.90 2.02 0.39
C GLY A 83 11.55 2.01 -0.99
N VAL A 84 12.40 1.02 -1.30
CA VAL A 84 12.98 0.82 -2.65
C VAL A 84 11.89 0.51 -3.67
N GLY A 85 10.89 -0.29 -3.30
CA GLY A 85 9.70 -0.55 -4.14
C GLY A 85 9.00 0.74 -4.54
N ASN A 86 8.76 1.64 -3.58
CA ASN A 86 8.11 2.93 -3.82
C ASN A 86 8.88 3.80 -4.81
N VAL A 87 10.22 3.86 -4.70
CA VAL A 87 11.07 4.62 -5.64
C VAL A 87 10.99 4.05 -7.06
N ASN A 88 11.00 2.71 -7.20
CA ASN A 88 10.92 2.04 -8.50
C ASN A 88 9.55 2.18 -9.18
N TYR A 89 8.52 2.49 -8.41
CA TYR A 89 7.17 2.66 -8.92
C TYR A 89 7.07 3.71 -10.03
N GLY A 90 7.75 4.85 -9.86
CA GLY A 90 7.80 5.91 -10.88
C GLY A 90 8.42 5.46 -12.19
N LEU A 91 9.50 4.65 -12.16
CA LEU A 91 10.13 4.10 -13.38
C LEU A 91 9.23 3.08 -14.07
N THR A 92 8.50 2.28 -13.31
CA THR A 92 7.53 1.32 -13.85
C THR A 92 6.45 2.04 -14.67
N MET A 93 5.89 3.12 -14.12
CA MET A 93 4.89 3.95 -14.81
C MET A 93 5.46 4.61 -16.08
N ARG A 94 6.71 5.03 -16.06
CA ARG A 94 7.37 5.64 -17.22
C ARG A 94 7.40 4.71 -18.44
N TYR A 95 7.68 3.42 -18.23
CA TYR A 95 7.82 2.45 -19.31
C TYR A 95 6.55 1.67 -19.66
N LEU A 96 5.64 1.45 -18.72
CA LEU A 96 4.40 0.71 -18.98
C LEU A 96 3.16 1.59 -19.07
N GLY A 97 3.24 2.85 -18.67
CA GLY A 97 2.08 3.68 -18.36
C GLY A 97 1.56 3.41 -16.94
N MET A 98 0.68 4.27 -16.50
CA MET A 98 0.20 4.23 -15.12
C MET A 98 -0.60 2.94 -14.85
N SER A 99 -1.56 2.61 -15.69
CA SER A 99 -2.46 1.49 -15.44
C SER A 99 -1.76 0.14 -15.49
N LEU A 100 -0.97 -0.15 -16.53
CA LEU A 100 -0.23 -1.41 -16.63
C LEU A 100 0.84 -1.53 -15.55
N GLY A 101 1.57 -0.43 -15.30
CA GLY A 101 2.64 -0.40 -14.29
C GLY A 101 2.11 -0.68 -12.89
N ILE A 102 1.04 0.01 -12.48
CA ILE A 102 0.39 -0.17 -11.19
C ILE A 102 -0.19 -1.59 -11.07
N GLY A 103 -0.97 -2.01 -12.05
CA GLY A 103 -1.65 -3.30 -11.97
C GLY A 103 -0.70 -4.48 -11.86
N ILE A 104 0.40 -4.49 -12.64
CA ILE A 104 1.40 -5.55 -12.57
C ILE A 104 2.16 -5.50 -11.23
N ALA A 105 2.60 -4.31 -10.80
CA ALA A 105 3.29 -4.16 -9.53
C ALA A 105 2.42 -4.60 -8.34
N ILE A 106 1.14 -4.18 -8.29
CA ILE A 106 0.20 -4.60 -7.24
C ILE A 106 -0.08 -6.10 -7.32
N GLY A 107 -0.26 -6.67 -8.53
CA GLY A 107 -0.46 -8.10 -8.70
C GLY A 107 0.71 -8.92 -8.15
N VAL A 108 1.94 -8.52 -8.47
CA VAL A 108 3.15 -9.18 -7.92
C VAL A 108 3.24 -8.98 -6.40
N THR A 109 3.01 -7.76 -5.91
CA THR A 109 2.99 -7.46 -4.46
C THR A 109 1.97 -8.32 -3.73
N LEU A 110 0.78 -8.48 -4.30
CA LEU A 110 -0.27 -9.32 -3.74
C LEU A 110 0.19 -10.78 -3.63
N VAL A 111 0.70 -11.36 -4.70
CA VAL A 111 1.15 -12.77 -4.70
C VAL A 111 2.28 -12.98 -3.71
N VAL A 112 3.34 -12.16 -3.82
CA VAL A 112 4.54 -12.34 -3.00
C VAL A 112 4.24 -12.09 -1.52
N GLY A 113 3.52 -11.01 -1.21
CA GLY A 113 3.18 -10.66 0.17
C GLY A 113 2.16 -11.59 0.81
N THR A 114 1.31 -12.26 0.02
CA THR A 114 0.31 -13.21 0.54
C THR A 114 0.86 -14.63 0.69
N LEU A 115 1.60 -15.12 -0.30
CA LEU A 115 1.99 -16.54 -0.34
C LEU A 115 3.36 -16.80 0.28
N MET A 116 4.27 -15.82 0.27
CA MET A 116 5.60 -16.04 0.80
C MET A 116 5.63 -16.28 2.33
N PRO A 117 4.86 -15.54 3.18
CA PRO A 117 4.84 -15.83 4.60
C PRO A 117 4.48 -17.27 4.96
N PRO A 118 3.37 -17.86 4.48
CA PRO A 118 3.06 -19.26 4.78
C PRO A 118 4.06 -20.26 4.17
N ILE A 119 4.70 -19.92 3.03
CA ILE A 119 5.77 -20.75 2.45
C ILE A 119 6.98 -20.78 3.40
N LEU A 120 7.40 -19.62 3.91
CA LEU A 120 8.56 -19.51 4.79
C LEU A 120 8.31 -20.16 6.17
N ARG A 121 7.06 -20.17 6.64
CA ARG A 121 6.66 -20.89 7.86
C ARG A 121 6.46 -22.39 7.66
N GLY A 122 6.58 -22.90 6.42
CA GLY A 122 6.34 -24.31 6.11
C GLY A 122 4.85 -24.74 6.14
N GLU A 123 3.93 -23.77 6.16
CA GLU A 123 2.47 -23.99 6.29
C GLU A 123 1.77 -24.17 4.93
N PHE A 124 2.48 -23.96 3.83
CA PHE A 124 1.90 -23.99 2.48
C PHE A 124 1.29 -25.38 2.14
N GLY A 125 1.89 -26.46 2.64
CA GLY A 125 1.34 -27.81 2.50
C GLY A 125 -0.06 -27.95 3.11
N THR A 126 -0.32 -27.32 4.24
CA THR A 126 -1.65 -27.30 4.88
C THR A 126 -2.66 -26.53 4.04
N LEU A 127 -2.25 -25.40 3.44
CA LEU A 127 -3.13 -24.61 2.57
C LEU A 127 -3.60 -25.39 1.34
N ILE A 128 -2.71 -26.11 0.68
CA ILE A 128 -3.09 -26.92 -0.49
C ILE A 128 -3.81 -28.20 -0.11
N GLY A 129 -3.61 -28.71 1.12
CA GLY A 129 -4.19 -29.95 1.62
C GLY A 129 -5.60 -29.83 2.21
N THR A 130 -6.08 -28.61 2.49
CA THR A 130 -7.40 -28.39 3.10
C THR A 130 -8.37 -27.71 2.14
N SER A 131 -9.67 -28.06 2.22
CA SER A 131 -10.71 -27.41 1.39
C SER A 131 -10.76 -25.89 1.64
N SER A 132 -10.66 -25.46 2.89
CA SER A 132 -10.60 -24.06 3.29
C SER A 132 -9.43 -23.34 2.62
N GLY A 133 -8.22 -23.88 2.70
CA GLY A 133 -7.03 -23.32 2.07
C GLY A 133 -7.14 -23.28 0.54
N GLN A 134 -7.69 -24.32 -0.09
CA GLN A 134 -7.90 -24.36 -1.54
C GLN A 134 -8.89 -23.28 -2.01
N ILE A 135 -10.02 -23.07 -1.29
CA ILE A 135 -10.99 -22.03 -1.60
C ILE A 135 -10.33 -20.64 -1.45
N THR A 136 -9.53 -20.45 -0.39
CA THR A 136 -8.79 -19.21 -0.17
C THR A 136 -7.78 -18.94 -1.29
N LEU A 137 -7.00 -19.95 -1.71
CA LEU A 137 -6.06 -19.82 -2.84
C LEU A 137 -6.78 -19.54 -4.16
N LEU A 138 -7.96 -20.14 -4.38
CA LEU A 138 -8.81 -19.82 -5.52
C LEU A 138 -9.24 -18.35 -5.48
N GLY A 139 -9.61 -17.82 -4.31
CA GLY A 139 -9.91 -16.42 -4.11
C GLY A 139 -8.73 -15.49 -4.48
N VAL A 140 -7.50 -15.86 -4.10
CA VAL A 140 -6.28 -15.14 -4.49
C VAL A 140 -6.12 -15.12 -6.02
N LEU A 141 -6.32 -16.26 -6.67
CA LEU A 141 -6.25 -16.37 -8.14
C LEU A 141 -7.32 -15.51 -8.83
N VAL A 142 -8.57 -15.54 -8.34
CA VAL A 142 -9.67 -14.72 -8.87
C VAL A 142 -9.40 -13.23 -8.67
N ALA A 143 -8.77 -12.83 -7.55
CA ALA A 143 -8.35 -11.44 -7.32
C ALA A 143 -7.33 -10.98 -8.37
N LEU A 144 -6.34 -11.82 -8.70
CA LEU A 144 -5.35 -11.53 -9.74
C LEU A 144 -6.01 -11.35 -11.11
N VAL A 145 -6.98 -12.20 -11.44
CA VAL A 145 -7.76 -12.05 -12.69
C VAL A 145 -8.51 -10.72 -12.69
N GLY A 146 -9.17 -10.37 -11.59
CA GLY A 146 -9.86 -9.09 -11.44
C GLY A 146 -8.93 -7.88 -11.58
N ILE A 147 -7.76 -7.91 -10.93
CA ILE A 147 -6.71 -6.89 -11.08
C ILE A 147 -6.27 -6.77 -12.54
N GLY A 148 -6.05 -7.89 -13.22
CA GLY A 148 -5.69 -7.92 -14.63
C GLY A 148 -6.75 -7.26 -15.53
N ILE A 149 -8.03 -7.51 -15.26
CA ILE A 149 -9.16 -6.91 -16.01
C ILE A 149 -9.21 -5.40 -15.75
N VAL A 150 -9.09 -4.93 -14.51
CA VAL A 150 -9.06 -3.49 -14.16
C VAL A 150 -7.87 -2.82 -14.83
N THR A 151 -6.70 -3.45 -14.77
CA THR A 151 -5.46 -2.97 -15.41
C THR A 151 -5.63 -2.80 -16.90
N TRP A 152 -6.26 -3.76 -17.57
CA TRP A 152 -6.57 -3.70 -19.01
C TRP A 152 -7.55 -2.57 -19.33
N ALA A 153 -8.58 -2.39 -18.52
CA ALA A 153 -9.51 -1.27 -18.69
C ALA A 153 -8.79 0.09 -18.59
N GLY A 154 -7.91 0.23 -17.61
CA GLY A 154 -7.09 1.44 -17.42
C GLY A 154 -6.16 1.70 -18.60
N HIS A 155 -5.54 0.66 -19.15
CA HIS A 155 -4.70 0.78 -20.35
C HIS A 155 -5.51 1.27 -21.57
N GLN A 156 -6.72 0.73 -21.78
CA GLN A 156 -7.60 1.22 -22.83
C GLN A 156 -8.04 2.68 -22.62
N LYS A 157 -8.26 3.09 -21.34
CA LYS A 157 -8.51 4.50 -20.98
C LYS A 157 -7.34 5.39 -21.40
N GLU A 158 -6.11 5.02 -21.05
CA GLU A 158 -4.91 5.79 -21.40
C GLU A 158 -4.73 5.94 -22.90
N GLN A 159 -4.99 4.88 -23.65
CA GLN A 159 -4.97 4.93 -25.12
C GLN A 159 -6.05 5.86 -25.68
N SER A 160 -7.28 5.76 -25.19
CA SER A 160 -8.41 6.56 -25.64
C SER A 160 -8.23 8.07 -25.37
N LEU A 161 -7.58 8.42 -24.26
CA LEU A 161 -7.33 9.82 -23.86
C LEU A 161 -6.00 10.37 -24.39
N GLY A 162 -5.20 9.57 -25.09
CA GLY A 162 -3.87 9.95 -25.58
C GLY A 162 -2.86 10.18 -24.43
N THR A 163 -3.12 9.63 -23.25
CA THR A 163 -2.25 9.73 -22.06
C THR A 163 -1.28 8.55 -21.92
N ALA A 164 -1.28 7.62 -22.86
CA ALA A 164 -0.35 6.50 -22.91
C ALA A 164 1.11 7.02 -22.97
N THR A 165 2.01 6.33 -22.26
CA THR A 165 3.41 6.73 -22.22
C THR A 165 4.07 6.69 -23.58
N LYS A 166 4.83 7.75 -23.92
CA LYS A 166 5.60 7.83 -25.18
C LYS A 166 6.84 6.93 -25.17
N GLU A 167 7.34 6.57 -23.98
CA GLU A 167 8.54 5.75 -23.80
C GLU A 167 8.20 4.26 -23.55
N PHE A 168 7.08 3.78 -24.09
CA PHE A 168 6.61 2.42 -23.85
C PHE A 168 7.68 1.37 -24.20
N ASN A 169 8.05 0.56 -23.22
CA ASN A 169 8.96 -0.58 -23.39
C ASN A 169 8.51 -1.73 -22.48
N LEU A 170 7.80 -2.67 -23.09
CA LEU A 170 7.20 -3.79 -22.34
C LEU A 170 8.25 -4.60 -21.54
N ARG A 171 9.38 -4.94 -22.14
CA ARG A 171 10.40 -5.79 -21.51
C ARG A 171 11.03 -5.11 -20.28
N LYS A 172 11.47 -3.85 -20.43
CA LYS A 172 12.04 -3.07 -19.34
C LYS A 172 11.00 -2.79 -18.25
N GLY A 173 9.82 -2.33 -18.67
CA GLY A 173 8.75 -2.00 -17.75
C GLY A 173 8.24 -3.19 -16.97
N LEU A 174 8.13 -4.38 -17.59
CA LEU A 174 7.72 -5.60 -16.90
C LEU A 174 8.76 -6.02 -15.83
N GLY A 175 10.05 -5.98 -16.18
CA GLY A 175 11.13 -6.25 -15.20
C GLY A 175 11.08 -5.30 -14.01
N LEU A 176 10.88 -3.99 -14.25
CA LEU A 176 10.75 -2.99 -13.20
C LEU A 176 9.47 -3.18 -12.36
N ALA A 177 8.34 -3.54 -12.98
CA ALA A 177 7.10 -3.80 -12.28
C ALA A 177 7.19 -5.02 -11.36
N VAL A 178 7.84 -6.10 -11.83
CA VAL A 178 8.10 -7.29 -11.01
C VAL A 178 9.03 -6.95 -9.85
N MET A 179 10.14 -6.23 -10.09
CA MET A 179 11.02 -5.75 -9.01
C MET A 179 10.25 -4.86 -8.03
N CYS A 180 9.49 -3.90 -8.53
CA CYS A 180 8.66 -3.03 -7.70
C CYS A 180 7.72 -3.84 -6.81
N GLY A 181 7.02 -4.84 -7.37
CA GLY A 181 6.10 -5.69 -6.61
C GLY A 181 6.81 -6.53 -5.54
N ILE A 182 7.95 -7.13 -5.86
CA ILE A 182 8.76 -7.89 -4.90
C ILE A 182 9.24 -6.98 -3.76
N PHE A 183 9.82 -5.83 -4.07
CA PHE A 183 10.30 -4.90 -3.05
C PHE A 183 9.15 -4.30 -2.23
N SER A 184 8.00 -4.04 -2.84
CA SER A 184 6.82 -3.52 -2.15
C SER A 184 6.21 -4.52 -1.15
N SER A 185 6.35 -5.84 -1.39
CA SER A 185 5.93 -6.86 -0.42
C SER A 185 6.79 -6.88 0.86
N GLY A 186 7.91 -6.16 0.88
CA GLY A 186 8.71 -5.95 2.08
C GLY A 186 7.89 -5.45 3.27
N PHE A 187 6.84 -4.66 3.04
CA PHE A 187 5.95 -4.23 4.14
C PHE A 187 5.27 -5.42 4.82
N ALA A 188 4.74 -6.38 4.05
CA ALA A 188 4.14 -7.60 4.61
C ALA A 188 5.16 -8.42 5.41
N PHE A 189 6.39 -8.54 4.93
CA PHE A 189 7.47 -9.21 5.68
C PHE A 189 7.87 -8.45 6.94
N GLY A 190 7.81 -7.11 6.90
CA GLY A 190 8.01 -6.27 8.08
C GLY A 190 6.94 -6.52 9.15
N LEU A 191 5.68 -6.73 8.74
CA LEU A 191 4.58 -7.10 9.65
C LEU A 191 4.80 -8.49 10.27
N GLU A 192 5.28 -9.49 9.51
CA GLU A 192 5.66 -10.80 10.06
C GLU A 192 6.78 -10.67 11.11
N ALA A 193 7.79 -9.85 10.83
CA ALA A 193 8.88 -9.59 11.78
C ALA A 193 8.42 -8.84 13.03
N ALA A 194 7.25 -8.19 13.02
CA ALA A 194 6.69 -7.42 14.11
C ALA A 194 5.94 -8.26 15.16
N ALA A 195 5.86 -9.58 15.02
CA ALA A 195 5.18 -10.46 15.97
C ALA A 195 5.56 -10.22 17.45
N PRO A 196 6.85 -9.99 17.83
CA PRO A 196 7.22 -9.69 19.23
C PRO A 196 6.59 -8.37 19.73
N ILE A 197 6.47 -7.33 18.90
CA ILE A 197 5.82 -6.07 19.27
C ILE A 197 4.33 -6.27 19.49
N LYS A 198 3.66 -7.02 18.60
CA LYS A 198 2.25 -7.36 18.78
C LYS A 198 2.00 -8.08 20.10
N GLN A 199 2.83 -9.07 20.43
CA GLN A 199 2.74 -9.80 21.70
C GLN A 199 2.99 -8.90 22.91
N ALA A 200 4.02 -8.04 22.87
CA ALA A 200 4.30 -7.08 23.94
C ALA A 200 3.14 -6.10 24.15
N SER A 201 2.53 -5.61 23.06
CA SER A 201 1.34 -4.74 23.12
C SER A 201 0.17 -5.43 23.83
N LEU A 202 -0.12 -6.67 23.46
CA LEU A 202 -1.19 -7.47 24.07
C LEU A 202 -0.90 -7.76 25.55
N ALA A 203 0.36 -8.01 25.91
CA ALA A 203 0.77 -8.23 27.30
C ALA A 203 0.58 -6.98 28.19
N LEU A 204 0.66 -5.78 27.61
CA LEU A 204 0.32 -4.51 28.28
C LEU A 204 -1.18 -4.22 28.33
N GLY A 205 -2.03 -5.11 27.80
CA GLY A 205 -3.48 -4.92 27.78
C GLY A 205 -3.97 -3.97 26.70
N ILE A 206 -3.13 -3.65 25.69
CA ILE A 206 -3.56 -2.87 24.53
C ILE A 206 -4.56 -3.69 23.74
N ASP A 207 -5.67 -3.04 23.35
CA ASP A 207 -6.72 -3.69 22.54
C ASP A 207 -6.10 -4.30 21.27
N PRO A 208 -6.48 -5.53 20.91
CA PRO A 208 -5.99 -6.22 19.70
C PRO A 208 -6.03 -5.39 18.42
N LEU A 209 -7.02 -4.50 18.28
CA LEU A 209 -7.13 -3.60 17.12
C LEU A 209 -5.92 -2.66 16.97
N TYR A 210 -5.26 -2.32 18.07
CA TYR A 210 -4.12 -1.39 18.08
C TYR A 210 -2.77 -2.08 18.31
N ALA A 211 -2.76 -3.37 18.60
CA ALA A 211 -1.57 -4.10 19.05
C ALA A 211 -0.41 -4.09 18.04
N MET A 212 -0.71 -3.99 16.73
CA MET A 212 0.30 -3.94 15.67
C MET A 212 0.83 -2.51 15.43
N LEU A 213 0.10 -1.45 15.81
CA LEU A 213 0.45 -0.07 15.45
C LEU A 213 1.83 0.39 15.95
N PRO A 214 2.32 -0.02 17.14
CA PRO A 214 3.66 0.35 17.58
C PRO A 214 4.80 -0.16 16.66
N SER A 215 4.58 -1.18 15.85
CA SER A 215 5.58 -1.67 14.90
C SER A 215 5.77 -0.75 13.69
N TYR A 216 4.76 0.05 13.37
CA TYR A 216 4.77 0.87 12.15
C TYR A 216 5.84 1.96 12.19
N GLY A 217 6.18 2.50 13.36
CA GLY A 217 7.27 3.46 13.49
C GLY A 217 8.61 2.91 12.99
N ILE A 218 8.89 1.62 13.23
CA ILE A 218 10.11 0.94 12.80
C ILE A 218 10.04 0.58 11.31
N ILE A 219 8.96 -0.09 10.88
CA ILE A 219 8.79 -0.53 9.48
C ILE A 219 8.79 0.68 8.54
N MET A 220 7.94 1.66 8.82
CA MET A 220 7.85 2.86 8.00
C MET A 220 9.09 3.74 8.10
N GLY A 221 9.79 3.74 9.23
CA GLY A 221 11.07 4.40 9.41
C GLY A 221 12.12 3.91 8.42
N GLY A 222 12.22 2.58 8.20
CA GLY A 222 13.07 2.00 7.17
C GLY A 222 12.73 2.52 5.78
N GLY A 223 11.44 2.52 5.42
CA GLY A 223 10.95 3.06 4.14
C GLY A 223 11.14 4.57 4.01
N ALA A 224 10.95 5.32 5.10
CA ALA A 224 11.15 6.76 5.16
C ALA A 224 12.58 7.15 4.79
N ILE A 225 13.59 6.48 5.36
CA ILE A 225 15.00 6.77 5.05
C ILE A 225 15.27 6.65 3.56
N VAL A 226 14.80 5.59 2.91
CA VAL A 226 15.00 5.38 1.47
C VAL A 226 14.31 6.46 0.64
N ASN A 227 13.02 6.73 0.93
CA ASN A 227 12.24 7.72 0.17
C ASN A 227 12.74 9.15 0.40
N MET A 228 13.06 9.53 1.65
CA MET A 228 13.62 10.85 1.98
C MET A 228 15.00 11.03 1.34
N ALA A 229 15.89 10.03 1.43
CA ALA A 229 17.19 10.09 0.77
C ALA A 229 17.04 10.28 -0.74
N PHE A 230 16.13 9.54 -1.39
CA PHE A 230 15.83 9.72 -2.81
C PHE A 230 15.36 11.15 -3.12
N CYS A 231 14.40 11.69 -2.38
CA CYS A 231 13.89 13.04 -2.60
C CYS A 231 15.00 14.10 -2.41
N PHE A 232 15.76 14.02 -1.32
CA PHE A 232 16.82 14.98 -1.04
C PHE A 232 17.98 14.90 -2.03
N ILE A 233 18.40 13.70 -2.45
CA ILE A 233 19.41 13.52 -3.48
C ILE A 233 18.94 14.16 -4.79
N ARG A 234 17.70 13.96 -5.21
CA ARG A 234 17.16 14.58 -6.42
C ARG A 234 17.09 16.10 -6.32
N LEU A 235 16.60 16.64 -5.20
CA LEU A 235 16.57 18.08 -4.96
C LEU A 235 17.96 18.72 -4.95
N ALA A 236 18.99 17.98 -4.53
CA ALA A 236 20.37 18.45 -4.48
C ALA A 236 21.11 18.30 -5.81
N THR A 237 20.77 17.28 -6.63
CA THR A 237 21.55 16.93 -7.83
C THR A 237 20.90 17.36 -9.15
N ARG A 238 19.60 17.68 -9.15
CA ARG A 238 18.87 18.06 -10.36
C ARG A 238 18.75 19.59 -10.47
N PRO A 239 19.38 20.23 -11.46
CA PRO A 239 19.38 21.70 -11.59
C PRO A 239 17.98 22.31 -11.76
N GLU A 240 17.04 21.54 -12.35
CA GLU A 240 15.66 21.91 -12.54
C GLU A 240 14.82 21.92 -11.25
N LEU A 241 15.27 21.19 -10.21
CA LEU A 241 14.62 21.09 -8.91
C LEU A 241 15.24 22.03 -7.90
N SER A 242 14.47 22.59 -7.01
CA SER A 242 15.01 23.46 -5.95
C SER A 242 14.02 23.60 -4.79
N LEU A 243 14.37 23.03 -3.64
CA LEU A 243 13.62 23.24 -2.40
C LEU A 243 13.45 24.73 -2.06
N ARG A 244 14.50 25.54 -2.32
CA ARG A 244 14.44 26.98 -2.09
C ARG A 244 13.37 27.67 -2.96
N LYS A 245 13.23 27.27 -4.24
CA LYS A 245 12.18 27.78 -5.14
C LYS A 245 10.80 27.33 -4.68
N ASP A 246 10.67 26.07 -4.27
CA ASP A 246 9.40 25.52 -3.78
C ASP A 246 8.93 26.27 -2.53
N LEU A 247 9.84 26.64 -1.64
CA LEU A 247 9.54 27.35 -0.39
C LEU A 247 9.51 28.89 -0.55
N ALA A 248 10.02 29.46 -1.66
CA ALA A 248 10.00 30.89 -1.93
C ALA A 248 8.66 31.39 -2.49
N GLN A 249 7.54 30.89 -1.96
CA GLN A 249 6.19 31.26 -2.37
C GLN A 249 5.50 32.08 -1.27
N PRO A 250 4.43 32.85 -1.61
CA PRO A 250 3.63 33.56 -0.61
C PRO A 250 3.10 32.58 0.45
N LEU A 251 3.09 33.04 1.70
CA LEU A 251 2.67 32.22 2.86
C LEU A 251 1.33 31.50 2.67
N PRO A 252 0.26 32.11 2.10
CA PRO A 252 -0.98 31.39 1.85
C PRO A 252 -0.81 30.16 0.92
N SER A 253 0.03 30.29 -0.12
CA SER A 253 0.32 29.16 -1.03
C SER A 253 1.11 28.06 -0.34
N LEU A 254 2.07 28.42 0.52
CA LEU A 254 2.83 27.45 1.33
C LEU A 254 1.92 26.69 2.28
N LEU A 255 1.02 27.40 2.97
CA LEU A 255 0.08 26.78 3.91
C LEU A 255 -0.89 25.81 3.19
N ILE A 256 -1.45 26.24 2.04
CA ILE A 256 -2.35 25.39 1.25
C ILE A 256 -1.62 24.16 0.74
N ASN A 257 -0.42 24.32 0.15
CA ASN A 257 0.38 23.20 -0.34
C ASN A 257 0.78 22.25 0.80
N GLY A 258 1.19 22.83 1.94
CA GLY A 258 1.54 22.07 3.14
C GLY A 258 0.37 21.24 3.67
N LEU A 259 -0.83 21.86 3.77
CA LEU A 259 -2.05 21.16 4.19
C LEU A 259 -2.44 20.06 3.21
N LEU A 260 -2.35 20.30 1.91
CA LEU A 260 -2.65 19.29 0.89
C LEU A 260 -1.67 18.10 0.97
N ALA A 261 -0.37 18.38 1.12
CA ALA A 261 0.65 17.33 1.27
C ALA A 261 0.47 16.55 2.59
N ALA A 262 0.22 17.25 3.70
CA ALA A 262 -0.06 16.64 4.99
C ALA A 262 -1.32 15.76 4.93
N THR A 263 -2.41 16.24 4.33
CA THR A 263 -3.65 15.48 4.14
C THR A 263 -3.39 14.20 3.36
N GLY A 264 -2.65 14.27 2.25
CA GLY A 264 -2.25 13.09 1.49
C GLY A 264 -1.44 12.11 2.34
N GLY A 265 -0.48 12.61 3.13
CA GLY A 265 0.32 11.80 4.04
C GLY A 265 -0.52 11.12 5.15
N ILE A 266 -1.47 11.86 5.74
CA ILE A 266 -2.41 11.32 6.73
C ILE A 266 -3.27 10.20 6.11
N MET A 267 -3.85 10.44 4.93
CA MET A 267 -4.64 9.42 4.21
C MET A 267 -3.79 8.19 3.89
N TRP A 268 -2.52 8.38 3.50
CA TRP A 268 -1.61 7.25 3.27
C TRP A 268 -1.35 6.44 4.54
N TYR A 269 -1.16 7.07 5.69
CA TYR A 269 -1.00 6.38 6.98
C TYR A 269 -2.27 5.62 7.39
N LEU A 270 -3.44 6.24 7.20
CA LEU A 270 -4.72 5.65 7.61
C LEU A 270 -5.00 4.30 6.92
N GLN A 271 -4.45 4.05 5.72
CA GLN A 271 -4.57 2.73 5.10
C GLN A 271 -4.02 1.62 6.00
N PHE A 272 -2.86 1.85 6.60
CA PHE A 272 -2.20 0.88 7.46
C PHE A 272 -2.83 0.83 8.84
N PHE A 273 -3.34 1.96 9.33
CA PHE A 273 -4.12 2.00 10.56
C PHE A 273 -5.35 1.08 10.48
N PHE A 274 -6.14 1.22 9.43
CA PHE A 274 -7.29 0.35 9.21
C PHE A 274 -6.90 -1.06 8.74
N TYR A 275 -5.73 -1.23 8.15
CA TYR A 275 -5.16 -2.56 7.90
C TYR A 275 -4.96 -3.33 9.21
N ALA A 276 -4.41 -2.69 10.24
CA ALA A 276 -4.23 -3.32 11.56
C ALA A 276 -5.57 -3.77 12.16
N TRP A 277 -6.61 -2.96 12.02
CA TRP A 277 -7.96 -3.34 12.46
C TRP A 277 -8.53 -4.51 11.66
N GLY A 278 -8.28 -4.53 10.37
CA GLY A 278 -8.65 -5.65 9.51
C GLY A 278 -7.95 -6.94 9.94
N GLU A 279 -6.63 -6.87 10.13
CA GLU A 279 -5.81 -7.99 10.57
C GLU A 279 -6.26 -8.54 11.92
N ALA A 280 -6.51 -7.69 12.91
CA ALA A 280 -6.96 -8.10 14.24
C ALA A 280 -8.34 -8.77 14.23
N SER A 281 -9.14 -8.55 13.20
CA SER A 281 -10.48 -9.12 13.06
C SER A 281 -10.49 -10.47 12.32
N ILE A 282 -9.36 -10.85 11.68
CA ILE A 282 -9.22 -12.11 10.94
C ILE A 282 -8.48 -13.15 11.81
N PRO A 283 -8.94 -14.40 11.84
CA PRO A 283 -8.28 -15.47 12.59
C PRO A 283 -6.78 -15.60 12.21
N GLU A 284 -5.92 -15.85 13.21
CA GLU A 284 -4.46 -15.83 13.03
C GLU A 284 -3.96 -16.83 11.98
N HIS A 285 -4.53 -18.04 11.95
CA HIS A 285 -4.17 -19.06 10.95
C HIS A 285 -4.51 -18.68 9.50
N LEU A 286 -5.30 -17.61 9.31
CA LEU A 286 -5.67 -17.03 8.02
C LEU A 286 -5.06 -15.63 7.80
N SER A 287 -4.14 -15.21 8.67
CA SER A 287 -3.53 -13.87 8.62
C SER A 287 -2.89 -13.53 7.27
N PHE A 288 -2.41 -14.54 6.53
CA PHE A 288 -1.81 -14.37 5.20
C PHE A 288 -2.76 -13.74 4.17
N VAL A 289 -4.08 -13.83 4.34
CA VAL A 289 -5.05 -13.23 3.41
C VAL A 289 -5.22 -11.73 3.60
N ASN A 290 -4.82 -11.18 4.75
CA ASN A 290 -4.95 -9.75 5.03
C ASN A 290 -4.32 -8.88 3.94
N TRP A 291 -3.11 -9.27 3.50
CA TRP A 291 -2.40 -8.57 2.45
C TRP A 291 -3.13 -8.61 1.11
N MET A 292 -3.66 -9.78 0.74
CA MET A 292 -4.47 -9.97 -0.47
C MET A 292 -5.73 -9.11 -0.43
N LEU A 293 -6.48 -9.13 0.66
CA LEU A 293 -7.70 -8.35 0.82
C LEU A 293 -7.43 -6.86 0.68
N HIS A 294 -6.36 -6.38 1.31
CA HIS A 294 -5.97 -4.97 1.24
C HIS A 294 -5.53 -4.56 -0.18
N MET A 295 -4.66 -5.34 -0.83
CA MET A 295 -4.15 -5.01 -2.16
C MET A 295 -5.23 -5.10 -3.24
N SER A 296 -6.10 -6.09 -3.20
CA SER A 296 -7.24 -6.18 -4.13
C SER A 296 -8.27 -5.08 -3.87
N GLY A 297 -8.53 -4.77 -2.60
CA GLY A 297 -9.35 -3.64 -2.18
C GLY A 297 -8.80 -2.30 -2.68
N TYR A 298 -7.48 -2.11 -2.67
CA TYR A 298 -6.83 -0.91 -3.19
C TYR A 298 -7.14 -0.70 -4.69
N VAL A 299 -7.04 -1.76 -5.50
CA VAL A 299 -7.38 -1.68 -6.92
C VAL A 299 -8.88 -1.42 -7.14
N LEU A 300 -9.75 -2.08 -6.36
CA LEU A 300 -11.20 -1.87 -6.40
C LEU A 300 -11.56 -0.40 -6.09
N CYS A 301 -11.08 0.11 -4.94
CA CYS A 301 -11.33 1.49 -4.51
C CYS A 301 -10.72 2.50 -5.48
N GLY A 302 -9.55 2.21 -6.06
CA GLY A 302 -8.93 3.05 -7.09
C GLY A 302 -9.81 3.19 -8.34
N GLY A 303 -10.46 2.12 -8.76
CA GLY A 303 -11.45 2.15 -9.84
C GLY A 303 -12.64 3.06 -9.50
N ILE A 304 -13.17 2.92 -8.28
CA ILE A 304 -14.31 3.73 -7.79
C ILE A 304 -13.92 5.21 -7.68
N VAL A 305 -12.79 5.51 -7.06
CA VAL A 305 -12.28 6.90 -6.91
C VAL A 305 -12.05 7.54 -8.27
N GLY A 306 -11.46 6.82 -9.23
CA GLY A 306 -11.27 7.30 -10.59
C GLY A 306 -12.59 7.63 -11.30
N LEU A 307 -13.65 6.84 -11.07
CA LEU A 307 -14.98 7.15 -11.59
C LEU A 307 -15.58 8.41 -10.92
N LEU A 308 -15.48 8.52 -9.60
CA LEU A 308 -15.98 9.68 -8.83
C LEU A 308 -15.24 10.97 -9.17
N MET A 309 -13.93 10.90 -9.44
CA MET A 309 -13.13 12.03 -9.89
C MET A 309 -13.31 12.38 -11.38
N ALA A 310 -14.23 11.72 -12.06
CA ALA A 310 -14.51 11.89 -13.49
C ALA A 310 -13.28 11.64 -14.40
N GLU A 311 -12.31 10.83 -13.95
CA GLU A 311 -11.14 10.46 -14.76
C GLU A 311 -11.49 9.63 -15.99
N TRP A 312 -12.68 9.05 -16.04
CA TRP A 312 -13.22 8.26 -17.15
C TRP A 312 -14.10 9.08 -18.10
N LYS A 313 -14.15 10.42 -17.88
CA LYS A 313 -14.91 11.32 -18.77
C LYS A 313 -14.23 11.37 -20.13
N GLY A 314 -15.02 11.16 -21.19
CA GLY A 314 -14.52 11.12 -22.56
C GLY A 314 -13.98 9.75 -23.01
N VAL A 315 -13.92 8.77 -22.12
CA VAL A 315 -13.60 7.37 -22.44
C VAL A 315 -14.88 6.67 -22.93
N GLY A 316 -14.77 5.86 -23.99
CA GLY A 316 -15.90 5.08 -24.50
C GLY A 316 -16.46 4.10 -23.47
N MET A 317 -17.70 3.68 -23.63
CA MET A 317 -18.39 2.78 -22.69
C MET A 317 -17.73 1.40 -22.54
N ARG A 318 -16.98 0.93 -23.55
CA ARG A 318 -16.33 -0.39 -23.50
C ARG A 318 -15.27 -0.50 -22.38
N PRO A 319 -14.28 0.41 -22.24
CA PRO A 319 -13.32 0.36 -21.14
C PRO A 319 -13.99 0.50 -19.76
N VAL A 320 -15.05 1.33 -19.65
CA VAL A 320 -15.80 1.48 -18.40
C VAL A 320 -16.52 0.18 -18.01
N ARG A 321 -17.13 -0.53 -18.96
CA ARG A 321 -17.73 -1.85 -18.69
C ARG A 321 -16.69 -2.87 -18.25
N ILE A 322 -15.53 -2.89 -18.89
CA ILE A 322 -14.41 -3.78 -18.49
C ILE A 322 -13.95 -3.46 -17.07
N LEU A 323 -13.83 -2.17 -16.72
CA LEU A 323 -13.54 -1.75 -15.34
C LEU A 323 -14.57 -2.31 -14.34
N CYS A 324 -15.86 -2.13 -14.63
CA CYS A 324 -16.93 -2.62 -13.75
C CYS A 324 -16.90 -4.15 -13.61
N ILE A 325 -16.64 -4.89 -14.69
CA ILE A 325 -16.48 -6.35 -14.64
C ILE A 325 -15.29 -6.72 -13.74
N GLY A 326 -14.14 -6.09 -13.92
CA GLY A 326 -12.95 -6.35 -13.08
C GLY A 326 -13.21 -6.06 -11.60
N MET A 327 -13.92 -4.96 -11.28
CA MET A 327 -14.31 -4.64 -9.91
C MET A 327 -15.26 -5.69 -9.32
N LEU A 328 -16.24 -6.19 -10.09
CA LEU A 328 -17.13 -7.27 -9.64
C LEU A 328 -16.38 -8.59 -9.40
N VAL A 329 -15.37 -8.91 -10.24
CA VAL A 329 -14.50 -10.09 -10.05
C VAL A 329 -13.70 -9.95 -8.75
N ILE A 330 -13.16 -8.77 -8.43
CA ILE A 330 -12.45 -8.52 -7.16
C ILE A 330 -13.39 -8.69 -5.95
N VAL A 331 -14.61 -8.20 -6.03
CA VAL A 331 -15.62 -8.41 -4.98
C VAL A 331 -15.94 -9.89 -4.82
N GLY A 332 -16.08 -10.63 -5.93
CA GLY A 332 -16.26 -12.08 -5.92
C GLY A 332 -15.09 -12.82 -5.26
N ALA A 333 -13.85 -12.37 -5.53
CA ALA A 333 -12.65 -12.92 -4.91
C ALA A 333 -12.64 -12.73 -3.38
N ALA A 334 -12.99 -11.55 -2.89
CA ALA A 334 -13.09 -11.29 -1.45
C ALA A 334 -14.15 -12.18 -0.77
N ASN A 335 -15.29 -12.43 -1.44
CA ASN A 335 -16.31 -13.36 -0.96
C ASN A 335 -15.79 -14.81 -0.92
N LEU A 336 -15.07 -15.27 -1.96
CA LEU A 336 -14.46 -16.60 -1.98
C LEU A 336 -13.48 -16.77 -0.82
N VAL A 337 -12.62 -15.78 -0.58
CA VAL A 337 -11.72 -15.79 0.58
C VAL A 337 -12.52 -15.86 1.89
N GLY A 338 -13.57 -15.04 2.03
CA GLY A 338 -14.45 -15.09 3.19
C GLY A 338 -15.11 -16.44 3.42
N MET A 339 -15.49 -17.15 2.36
CA MET A 339 -16.03 -18.54 2.44
C MET A 339 -14.95 -19.55 2.83
N GLY A 340 -13.72 -19.40 2.35
CA GLY A 340 -12.60 -20.24 2.74
C GLY A 340 -12.19 -20.03 4.21
N MET A 341 -12.52 -18.89 4.80
CA MET A 341 -12.25 -18.55 6.21
C MET A 341 -13.38 -18.97 7.16
N ALA A 342 -14.57 -19.28 6.66
CA ALA A 342 -15.73 -19.71 7.45
C ALA A 342 -15.71 -21.21 7.69
#